data_948c2fb2de0f7f52fa8c1d6ffd1b8377
#
_entry.id   948c2fb2de0f7f52fa8c1d6ffd1b8377
#
_cell.length_a   1.000
_cell.length_b   1.000
_cell.length_c   1.000
_cell.angle_alpha   90.00
_cell.angle_beta   90.00
_cell.angle_gamma   90.00
#
_symmetry.space_group_name_H-M   'P 1'
#
loop_
_entity.id
_entity.type
_entity.pdbx_description
1 polymer ?
#
loop_
_entity_poly.entity_id
_entity_poly.type
_entity_poly.pdbx_seq_one_letter_code
_entity_poly.pdbx_strand_id
1 'polypeptide(L)'
;MSQAPAILPVANDPCWCGSGRKYKRCHKGTEGRIQPGIISPMRIVPAHIATPPYAATGVVPRLEEGRVKTPEVIERMRIAGVAAKEILRRAGEFVRPGITTDEIDIFVHDLTIEMGGYPSPLNYHNYPKSVCTSVNEVICHGIPDNRVLEDGDIINLDVTIFLNGVHGDTNASFAVGNISQQDADLIRVTEECMWYGIETVKPGVAINEIGRAIEIHAKKHKYGVVRAFIGHGIGENFHTDIQVLHYYDPRNTMILREGMTFTIEPMITASGEWRHKMWDDDWTAVTSDGSRTAQFEHTMVVTADGVDVLTAGPGAVSPSAPWSR
;
A
#
# COMPACT_ATOMS: atom_id res chain seq x y z
N MET A 1 -0.97 24.79 -7.01
CA MET A 1 -0.81 25.52 -5.72
C MET A 1 0.51 26.27 -5.78
N SER A 2 0.62 27.45 -5.14
CA SER A 2 1.86 28.21 -5.11
C SER A 2 2.88 27.46 -4.22
N GLN A 3 4.08 27.24 -4.72
CA GLN A 3 5.21 26.75 -3.89
C GLN A 3 5.37 27.62 -2.64
N ALA A 4 5.85 27.03 -1.55
CA ALA A 4 6.15 27.78 -0.34
C ALA A 4 7.11 28.94 -0.67
N PRO A 5 6.85 30.17 -0.20
CA PRO A 5 7.73 31.29 -0.47
C PRO A 5 9.07 31.12 0.26
N ALA A 6 10.15 31.68 -0.31
CA ALA A 6 11.48 31.62 0.29
C ALA A 6 11.52 32.23 1.72
N ILE A 7 10.59 33.15 2.03
CA ILE A 7 10.39 33.72 3.39
C ILE A 7 8.98 33.31 3.83
N LEU A 8 8.92 32.46 4.83
CA LEU A 8 7.64 31.97 5.37
C LEU A 8 6.91 33.07 6.16
N PRO A 9 5.56 33.13 6.12
CA PRO A 9 4.78 34.08 6.90
C PRO A 9 4.99 33.92 8.42
N VAL A 10 4.76 34.96 9.18
CA VAL A 10 4.67 34.84 10.65
C VAL A 10 3.37 34.16 11.04
N ALA A 11 3.38 33.53 12.21
CA ALA A 11 2.32 32.61 12.68
C ALA A 11 0.87 33.11 12.50
N ASN A 12 0.64 34.42 12.58
CA ASN A 12 -0.71 35.01 12.50
C ASN A 12 -1.07 35.60 11.11
N ASP A 13 -0.12 35.63 10.19
CA ASP A 13 -0.35 36.15 8.84
C ASP A 13 -1.27 35.22 8.03
N PRO A 14 -1.90 35.72 6.95
CA PRO A 14 -2.58 34.89 5.99
C PRO A 14 -1.63 33.83 5.43
N CYS A 15 -2.11 32.60 5.30
CA CYS A 15 -1.31 31.52 4.74
C CYS A 15 -1.04 31.79 3.24
N TRP A 16 0.19 31.54 2.81
CA TRP A 16 0.63 31.72 1.43
C TRP A 16 -0.13 30.89 0.39
N CYS A 17 -0.78 29.79 0.81
CA CYS A 17 -1.54 28.90 -0.07
C CYS A 17 -2.88 29.47 -0.54
N GLY A 18 -3.28 30.67 -0.11
CA GLY A 18 -4.55 31.29 -0.52
C GLY A 18 -5.80 30.73 0.20
N SER A 19 -5.65 29.84 1.19
CA SER A 19 -6.78 29.23 1.92
C SER A 19 -7.58 30.19 2.80
N GLY A 20 -7.14 31.44 2.97
CA GLY A 20 -7.70 32.43 3.91
C GLY A 20 -7.46 32.13 5.39
N ARG A 21 -6.82 31.00 5.72
CA ARG A 21 -6.47 30.63 7.11
C ARG A 21 -5.19 31.36 7.55
N LYS A 22 -5.02 31.54 8.87
CA LYS A 22 -3.73 32.00 9.43
C LYS A 22 -2.67 30.94 9.23
N TYR A 23 -1.43 31.33 8.91
CA TYR A 23 -0.31 30.42 8.67
C TYR A 23 -0.14 29.36 9.78
N LYS A 24 -0.22 29.77 11.06
CA LYS A 24 -0.12 28.86 12.21
C LYS A 24 -1.21 27.77 12.29
N ARG A 25 -2.33 27.97 11.58
CA ARG A 25 -3.47 27.00 11.51
C ARG A 25 -3.58 26.32 10.16
N CYS A 26 -2.62 26.54 9.29
CA CYS A 26 -2.61 26.02 7.94
C CYS A 26 -1.30 25.26 7.66
N HIS A 27 -0.21 25.98 7.42
CA HIS A 27 1.04 25.36 6.97
C HIS A 27 2.23 25.46 7.96
N LYS A 28 2.07 26.15 9.10
CA LYS A 28 3.15 26.19 10.09
C LYS A 28 3.43 24.82 10.68
N GLY A 29 4.65 24.32 10.53
CA GLY A 29 5.05 22.97 10.96
C GLY A 29 4.67 21.86 9.97
N THR A 30 4.30 22.26 8.75
CA THR A 30 4.12 21.31 7.62
C THR A 30 5.09 21.64 6.47
N GLU A 31 6.07 22.49 6.76
CA GLU A 31 7.12 22.84 5.80
C GLU A 31 7.87 21.58 5.38
N GLY A 32 8.03 21.38 4.09
CA GLY A 32 8.64 20.17 3.53
C GLY A 32 7.76 18.91 3.53
N ARG A 33 6.49 19.01 4.01
CA ARG A 33 5.54 17.89 3.97
C ARG A 33 4.79 17.87 2.66
N ILE A 34 4.42 16.65 2.26
CA ILE A 34 3.54 16.41 1.11
C ILE A 34 2.20 17.13 1.35
N GLN A 35 1.69 17.77 0.31
CA GLN A 35 0.41 18.48 0.30
C GLN A 35 -0.47 17.92 -0.81
N PRO A 36 -1.82 17.93 -0.64
CA PRO A 36 -2.73 17.53 -1.71
C PRO A 36 -2.49 18.31 -3.00
N GLY A 37 -2.38 17.60 -4.11
CA GLY A 37 -2.26 18.17 -5.45
C GLY A 37 -3.60 18.31 -6.17
N ILE A 38 -3.55 18.46 -7.49
CA ILE A 38 -4.72 18.47 -8.38
C ILE A 38 -4.91 17.06 -8.92
N ILE A 39 -6.03 16.45 -8.57
CA ILE A 39 -6.40 15.11 -9.04
C ILE A 39 -7.04 15.24 -10.43
N SER A 40 -6.51 14.53 -11.43
CA SER A 40 -7.12 14.45 -12.75
C SER A 40 -8.38 13.58 -12.73
N PRO A 41 -9.29 13.71 -13.72
CA PRO A 41 -10.50 12.88 -13.77
C PRO A 41 -10.22 11.38 -13.74
N MET A 42 -11.19 10.61 -13.22
CA MET A 42 -11.17 9.15 -13.23
C MET A 42 -11.01 8.61 -14.66
N ARG A 43 -10.16 7.59 -14.83
CA ARG A 43 -9.89 6.96 -16.13
C ARG A 43 -11.00 6.00 -16.52
N ILE A 44 -11.15 5.81 -17.82
CA ILE A 44 -12.20 4.94 -18.39
C ILE A 44 -11.59 3.56 -18.67
N VAL A 45 -12.25 2.54 -18.16
CA VAL A 45 -11.92 1.15 -18.46
C VAL A 45 -12.71 0.69 -19.69
N PRO A 46 -12.07 0.09 -20.71
CA PRO A 46 -12.75 -0.42 -21.90
C PRO A 46 -13.83 -1.47 -21.55
N ALA A 47 -14.96 -1.44 -22.27
CA ALA A 47 -16.12 -2.28 -21.99
C ALA A 47 -15.88 -3.81 -22.11
N HIS A 48 -14.79 -4.24 -22.76
CA HIS A 48 -14.43 -5.67 -22.87
C HIS A 48 -13.69 -6.20 -21.64
N ILE A 49 -13.25 -5.34 -20.73
CA ILE A 49 -12.60 -5.73 -19.47
C ILE A 49 -13.69 -6.11 -18.46
N ALA A 50 -13.57 -7.30 -17.88
CA ALA A 50 -14.42 -7.73 -16.79
C ALA A 50 -14.22 -6.84 -15.55
N THR A 51 -15.32 -6.35 -14.98
CA THR A 51 -15.30 -5.40 -13.87
C THR A 51 -15.80 -6.00 -12.57
N PRO A 52 -15.25 -5.60 -11.40
CA PRO A 52 -15.82 -5.98 -10.12
C PRO A 52 -17.18 -5.30 -9.89
N PRO A 53 -18.03 -5.82 -8.97
CA PRO A 53 -19.40 -5.34 -8.79
C PRO A 53 -19.54 -3.85 -8.43
N TYR A 54 -18.54 -3.26 -7.82
CA TYR A 54 -18.53 -1.84 -7.42
C TYR A 54 -18.09 -0.87 -8.52
N ALA A 55 -17.55 -1.36 -9.63
CA ALA A 55 -16.90 -0.52 -10.64
C ALA A 55 -17.82 0.57 -11.22
N ALA A 56 -19.12 0.30 -11.36
CA ALA A 56 -20.06 1.27 -11.92
C ALA A 56 -20.60 2.30 -10.91
N THR A 57 -20.65 1.95 -9.64
CA THR A 57 -21.38 2.75 -8.62
C THR A 57 -20.51 3.29 -7.49
N GLY A 58 -19.30 2.77 -7.30
CA GLY A 58 -18.46 3.04 -6.14
C GLY A 58 -18.94 2.35 -4.86
N VAL A 59 -20.09 1.68 -4.89
CA VAL A 59 -20.66 1.01 -3.73
C VAL A 59 -20.20 -0.44 -3.71
N VAL A 60 -19.43 -0.81 -2.69
CA VAL A 60 -18.95 -2.18 -2.50
C VAL A 60 -20.07 -3.02 -1.89
N PRO A 61 -20.61 -4.03 -2.61
CA PRO A 61 -21.64 -4.88 -2.06
C PRO A 61 -21.05 -5.79 -0.98
N ARG A 62 -21.82 -6.08 0.05
CA ARG A 62 -21.46 -7.08 1.05
C ARG A 62 -21.76 -8.47 0.47
N LEU A 63 -20.77 -9.08 -0.13
CA LEU A 63 -20.87 -10.47 -0.62
C LEU A 63 -20.27 -11.42 0.42
N GLU A 64 -20.99 -12.52 0.69
CA GLU A 64 -20.45 -13.57 1.54
C GLU A 64 -19.38 -14.34 0.78
N GLU A 65 -18.19 -14.44 1.33
CA GLU A 65 -17.09 -15.21 0.80
C GLU A 65 -16.43 -16.01 1.92
N GLY A 66 -16.23 -17.29 1.69
CA GLY A 66 -15.57 -18.17 2.65
C GLY A 66 -14.10 -17.78 2.88
N ARG A 67 -13.63 -17.84 4.13
CA ARG A 67 -12.22 -17.58 4.47
C ARG A 67 -11.25 -18.57 3.83
N VAL A 68 -11.70 -19.82 3.63
CA VAL A 68 -10.95 -20.90 2.96
C VAL A 68 -11.40 -20.97 1.51
N LYS A 69 -10.47 -20.80 0.58
CA LYS A 69 -10.72 -20.82 -0.86
C LYS A 69 -10.61 -22.23 -1.42
N THR A 70 -11.33 -22.48 -2.53
CA THR A 70 -11.14 -23.71 -3.28
C THR A 70 -9.84 -23.67 -4.09
N PRO A 71 -9.30 -24.84 -4.50
CA PRO A 71 -8.11 -24.88 -5.35
C PRO A 71 -8.26 -24.07 -6.66
N GLU A 72 -9.46 -24.04 -7.24
CA GLU A 72 -9.75 -23.29 -8.47
C GLU A 72 -9.70 -21.78 -8.23
N VAL A 73 -10.19 -21.30 -7.09
CA VAL A 73 -10.08 -19.88 -6.70
C VAL A 73 -8.62 -19.51 -6.46
N ILE A 74 -7.86 -20.35 -5.73
CA ILE A 74 -6.45 -20.14 -5.45
C ILE A 74 -5.63 -20.04 -6.74
N GLU A 75 -5.90 -20.91 -7.72
CA GLU A 75 -5.20 -20.87 -9.02
C GLU A 75 -5.51 -19.57 -9.79
N ARG A 76 -6.77 -19.11 -9.80
CA ARG A 76 -7.12 -17.80 -10.38
C ARG A 76 -6.39 -16.67 -9.65
N MET A 77 -6.30 -16.73 -8.32
CA MET A 77 -5.57 -15.73 -7.51
C MET A 77 -4.07 -15.77 -7.80
N ARG A 78 -3.48 -16.93 -8.08
CA ARG A 78 -2.08 -17.04 -8.50
C ARG A 78 -1.85 -16.29 -9.81
N ILE A 79 -2.73 -16.46 -10.79
CA ILE A 79 -2.64 -15.75 -12.08
C ILE A 79 -2.76 -14.23 -11.87
N ALA A 80 -3.75 -13.79 -11.06
CA ALA A 80 -3.91 -12.38 -10.73
C ALA A 80 -2.71 -11.82 -9.95
N GLY A 81 -2.15 -12.58 -9.01
CA GLY A 81 -0.97 -12.20 -8.24
C GLY A 81 0.29 -12.04 -9.10
N VAL A 82 0.51 -12.93 -10.07
CA VAL A 82 1.61 -12.80 -11.04
C VAL A 82 1.43 -11.55 -11.90
N ALA A 83 0.21 -11.24 -12.33
CA ALA A 83 -0.08 -10.02 -13.08
C ALA A 83 0.16 -8.76 -12.23
N ALA A 84 -0.35 -8.71 -10.98
CA ALA A 84 -0.10 -7.61 -10.05
C ALA A 84 1.39 -7.36 -9.83
N LYS A 85 2.16 -8.43 -9.57
CA LYS A 85 3.62 -8.37 -9.43
C LYS A 85 4.29 -7.74 -10.64
N GLU A 86 3.93 -8.16 -11.85
CA GLU A 86 4.56 -7.65 -13.08
C GLU A 86 4.20 -6.18 -13.32
N ILE A 87 2.96 -5.77 -13.00
CA ILE A 87 2.54 -4.37 -13.05
C ILE A 87 3.38 -3.55 -12.05
N LEU A 88 3.48 -4.00 -10.80
CA LEU A 88 4.24 -3.31 -9.75
C LEU A 88 5.73 -3.20 -10.12
N ARG A 89 6.34 -4.27 -10.62
CA ARG A 89 7.74 -4.29 -11.07
C ARG A 89 7.99 -3.23 -12.15
N ARG A 90 7.15 -3.21 -13.20
CA ARG A 90 7.27 -2.23 -14.30
C ARG A 90 6.97 -0.81 -13.84
N ALA A 91 6.00 -0.62 -12.94
CA ALA A 91 5.70 0.67 -12.34
C ALA A 91 6.88 1.19 -11.50
N GLY A 92 7.54 0.32 -10.74
CA GLY A 92 8.76 0.65 -9.99
C GLY A 92 9.92 1.07 -10.88
N GLU A 93 10.12 0.40 -12.04
CA GLU A 93 11.11 0.79 -13.03
C GLU A 93 10.79 2.13 -13.73
N PHE A 94 9.52 2.51 -13.76
CA PHE A 94 9.07 3.78 -14.31
C PHE A 94 9.32 4.97 -13.36
N VAL A 95 9.42 4.70 -12.04
CA VAL A 95 9.67 5.73 -11.01
C VAL A 95 11.01 6.41 -11.23
N ARG A 96 10.99 7.75 -11.31
CA ARG A 96 12.18 8.59 -11.44
C ARG A 96 11.87 10.03 -11.06
N PRO A 97 12.87 10.85 -10.72
CA PRO A 97 12.67 12.29 -10.54
C PRO A 97 12.07 12.93 -11.80
N GLY A 98 11.19 13.89 -11.61
CA GLY A 98 10.59 14.70 -12.68
C GLY A 98 9.28 14.18 -13.26
N ILE A 99 8.84 12.96 -12.94
CA ILE A 99 7.49 12.48 -13.30
C ILE A 99 6.49 12.83 -12.19
N THR A 100 5.22 12.91 -12.56
CA THR A 100 4.13 13.10 -11.60
C THR A 100 3.57 11.75 -11.12
N THR A 101 2.91 11.77 -9.96
CA THR A 101 2.18 10.57 -9.48
C THR A 101 1.00 10.24 -10.40
N ASP A 102 0.40 11.23 -11.09
CA ASP A 102 -0.65 11.00 -12.10
C ASP A 102 -0.12 10.29 -13.36
N GLU A 103 1.15 10.54 -13.77
CA GLU A 103 1.80 9.78 -14.86
C GLU A 103 2.02 8.31 -14.46
N ILE A 104 2.29 8.02 -13.19
CA ILE A 104 2.36 6.65 -12.68
C ILE A 104 0.96 5.99 -12.74
N ASP A 105 -0.10 6.71 -12.36
CA ASP A 105 -1.48 6.22 -12.49
C ASP A 105 -1.87 5.89 -13.94
N ILE A 106 -1.48 6.74 -14.90
CA ILE A 106 -1.66 6.47 -16.35
C ILE A 106 -0.98 5.14 -16.69
N PHE A 107 0.29 5.02 -16.34
CA PHE A 107 1.10 3.87 -16.68
C PHE A 107 0.54 2.57 -16.10
N VAL A 108 0.17 2.57 -14.80
CA VAL A 108 -0.41 1.41 -14.13
C VAL A 108 -1.78 1.06 -14.70
N HIS A 109 -2.63 2.07 -14.98
CA HIS A 109 -3.94 1.88 -15.59
C HIS A 109 -3.82 1.16 -16.94
N ASP A 110 -3.02 1.72 -17.84
CA ASP A 110 -2.85 1.21 -19.21
C ASP A 110 -2.28 -0.21 -19.19
N LEU A 111 -1.29 -0.47 -18.32
CA LEU A 111 -0.69 -1.77 -18.18
C LEU A 111 -1.67 -2.81 -17.59
N THR A 112 -2.51 -2.43 -16.65
CA THR A 112 -3.56 -3.29 -16.10
C THR A 112 -4.58 -3.70 -17.17
N ILE A 113 -4.97 -2.73 -18.03
CA ILE A 113 -5.86 -2.99 -19.16
C ILE A 113 -5.18 -3.90 -20.19
N GLU A 114 -3.90 -3.66 -20.52
CA GLU A 114 -3.11 -4.53 -21.42
C GLU A 114 -3.08 -5.99 -20.94
N MET A 115 -3.02 -6.20 -19.62
CA MET A 115 -3.08 -7.54 -19.00
C MET A 115 -4.48 -8.13 -18.92
N GLY A 116 -5.51 -7.43 -19.43
CA GLY A 116 -6.90 -7.90 -19.46
C GLY A 116 -7.63 -7.77 -18.13
N GLY A 117 -7.10 -7.02 -17.17
CA GLY A 117 -7.69 -6.83 -15.85
C GLY A 117 -8.25 -5.43 -15.60
N TYR A 118 -8.97 -5.29 -14.50
CA TYR A 118 -9.49 -4.02 -13.98
C TYR A 118 -8.61 -3.57 -12.81
N PRO A 119 -8.17 -2.30 -12.74
CA PRO A 119 -7.43 -1.82 -11.57
C PRO A 119 -8.37 -1.72 -10.37
N SER A 120 -8.21 -2.61 -9.41
CA SER A 120 -9.16 -2.79 -8.30
C SER A 120 -9.39 -1.54 -7.45
N PRO A 121 -8.42 -0.63 -7.21
CA PRO A 121 -8.69 0.60 -6.47
C PRO A 121 -9.68 1.53 -7.18
N LEU A 122 -9.73 1.51 -8.53
CA LEU A 122 -10.54 2.44 -9.31
C LEU A 122 -12.02 2.30 -8.96
N ASN A 123 -12.61 3.38 -8.48
CA ASN A 123 -13.98 3.47 -7.98
C ASN A 123 -14.34 2.56 -6.78
N TYR A 124 -13.36 1.93 -6.12
CA TYR A 124 -13.59 1.23 -4.86
C TYR A 124 -13.89 2.26 -3.76
N HIS A 125 -15.11 2.24 -3.19
CA HIS A 125 -15.60 3.29 -2.28
C HIS A 125 -15.35 4.73 -2.82
N ASN A 126 -15.50 4.91 -4.14
CA ASN A 126 -15.24 6.16 -4.86
C ASN A 126 -13.75 6.59 -4.92
N TYR A 127 -12.80 5.72 -4.70
CA TYR A 127 -11.38 6.03 -4.92
C TYR A 127 -11.15 6.37 -6.40
N PRO A 128 -10.54 7.52 -6.75
CA PRO A 128 -10.64 8.05 -8.11
C PRO A 128 -9.54 7.56 -9.07
N LYS A 129 -8.63 6.67 -8.63
CA LYS A 129 -7.41 6.30 -9.35
C LYS A 129 -7.20 4.79 -9.43
N SER A 130 -6.26 4.38 -10.27
CA SER A 130 -5.98 2.96 -10.58
C SER A 130 -4.89 2.34 -9.70
N VAL A 131 -4.19 3.15 -8.93
CA VAL A 131 -3.09 2.79 -8.03
C VAL A 131 -3.07 3.76 -6.86
N CYS A 132 -2.58 3.33 -5.69
CA CYS A 132 -2.23 4.29 -4.65
C CYS A 132 -0.74 4.67 -4.78
N THR A 133 -0.43 5.97 -4.59
CA THR A 133 0.93 6.51 -4.64
C THR A 133 1.22 7.26 -3.35
N SER A 134 1.97 6.64 -2.45
CA SER A 134 2.21 7.17 -1.10
C SER A 134 3.64 7.66 -0.98
N VAL A 135 3.83 8.99 -1.00
CA VAL A 135 5.15 9.64 -1.03
C VAL A 135 5.58 10.07 0.37
N ASN A 136 6.80 9.77 0.76
CA ASN A 136 7.47 10.19 2.01
C ASN A 136 6.69 9.86 3.30
N GLU A 137 6.01 10.86 3.90
CA GLU A 137 5.20 10.69 5.11
C GLU A 137 3.77 10.21 4.86
N VAL A 138 3.37 10.02 3.60
CA VAL A 138 2.09 9.38 3.27
C VAL A 138 2.20 7.89 3.56
N ILE A 139 1.39 7.41 4.50
CA ILE A 139 1.40 6.03 4.99
C ILE A 139 0.86 5.08 3.94
N CYS A 140 -0.36 5.36 3.47
CA CYS A 140 -1.07 4.56 2.47
C CYS A 140 -2.20 5.37 1.81
N HIS A 141 -2.80 4.81 0.77
CA HIS A 141 -3.95 5.34 0.02
C HIS A 141 -3.72 6.74 -0.57
N GLY A 142 -2.47 7.14 -0.78
CA GLY A 142 -2.15 8.40 -1.45
C GLY A 142 -2.77 8.42 -2.84
N ILE A 143 -3.59 9.47 -3.13
CA ILE A 143 -4.25 9.63 -4.43
C ILE A 143 -3.27 10.23 -5.42
N PRO A 144 -2.98 9.56 -6.56
CA PRO A 144 -2.22 10.14 -7.65
C PRO A 144 -2.72 11.52 -8.09
N ASP A 145 -1.82 12.48 -8.16
CA ASP A 145 -2.10 13.86 -8.50
C ASP A 145 -0.97 14.48 -9.36
N ASN A 146 -0.99 15.79 -9.56
CA ASN A 146 0.03 16.51 -10.30
C ASN A 146 1.34 16.76 -9.54
N ARG A 147 1.56 16.10 -8.40
CA ARG A 147 2.82 16.17 -7.67
C ARG A 147 3.95 15.57 -8.50
N VAL A 148 5.00 16.37 -8.71
CA VAL A 148 6.25 15.92 -9.34
C VAL A 148 7.11 15.25 -8.27
N LEU A 149 7.64 14.07 -8.58
CA LEU A 149 8.61 13.36 -7.73
C LEU A 149 9.98 14.05 -7.82
N GLU A 150 10.61 14.21 -6.68
CA GLU A 150 11.92 14.87 -6.53
C GLU A 150 13.01 13.85 -6.21
N ASP A 151 14.27 14.16 -6.58
CA ASP A 151 15.44 13.36 -6.17
C ASP A 151 15.53 13.30 -4.64
N GLY A 152 15.57 12.09 -4.08
CA GLY A 152 15.55 11.88 -2.64
C GLY A 152 14.17 11.56 -2.05
N ASP A 153 13.08 11.58 -2.81
CA ASP A 153 11.80 11.05 -2.36
C ASP A 153 11.87 9.52 -2.22
N ILE A 154 11.01 8.98 -1.37
CA ILE A 154 10.61 7.56 -1.40
C ILE A 154 9.12 7.48 -1.72
N ILE A 155 8.70 6.46 -2.45
CA ILE A 155 7.30 6.29 -2.85
C ILE A 155 6.88 4.84 -2.69
N ASN A 156 5.74 4.59 -2.06
CA ASN A 156 5.05 3.31 -2.14
C ASN A 156 4.08 3.33 -3.31
N LEU A 157 4.09 2.28 -4.10
CA LEU A 157 3.11 1.99 -5.15
C LEU A 157 2.31 0.76 -4.73
N ASP A 158 1.00 0.92 -4.65
CA ASP A 158 0.08 -0.13 -4.23
C ASP A 158 -0.83 -0.50 -5.40
N VAL A 159 -0.62 -1.72 -5.89
CA VAL A 159 -1.18 -2.23 -7.16
C VAL A 159 -2.05 -3.42 -6.89
N THR A 160 -3.34 -3.28 -7.18
CA THR A 160 -4.29 -4.38 -7.16
C THR A 160 -4.98 -4.54 -8.51
N ILE A 161 -5.00 -5.76 -9.03
CA ILE A 161 -5.71 -6.12 -10.26
C ILE A 161 -6.89 -7.05 -9.97
N PHE A 162 -8.05 -6.77 -10.57
CA PHE A 162 -9.15 -7.72 -10.66
C PHE A 162 -9.04 -8.44 -12.01
N LEU A 163 -8.78 -9.74 -11.95
CA LEU A 163 -8.56 -10.58 -13.12
C LEU A 163 -9.19 -11.96 -12.90
N ASN A 164 -9.91 -12.48 -13.90
CA ASN A 164 -10.59 -13.77 -13.80
C ASN A 164 -11.53 -13.91 -12.59
N GLY A 165 -12.16 -12.80 -12.16
CA GLY A 165 -13.13 -12.80 -11.06
C GLY A 165 -12.52 -12.83 -9.66
N VAL A 166 -11.22 -12.56 -9.52
CA VAL A 166 -10.50 -12.49 -8.24
C VAL A 166 -9.53 -11.30 -8.21
N HIS A 167 -9.08 -10.92 -7.03
CA HIS A 167 -8.10 -9.85 -6.82
C HIS A 167 -6.70 -10.42 -6.56
N GLY A 168 -5.69 -9.74 -7.07
CA GLY A 168 -4.28 -9.93 -6.72
C GLY A 168 -3.70 -8.60 -6.28
N ASP A 169 -3.21 -8.52 -5.06
CA ASP A 169 -2.85 -7.31 -4.35
C ASP A 169 -1.40 -7.35 -3.86
N THR A 170 -0.65 -6.28 -4.13
CA THR A 170 0.76 -6.19 -3.74
C THR A 170 1.26 -4.75 -3.81
N ASN A 171 2.12 -4.37 -2.87
CA ASN A 171 2.80 -3.09 -2.92
C ASN A 171 4.29 -3.17 -2.58
N ALA A 172 5.02 -2.15 -2.96
CA ALA A 172 6.42 -1.98 -2.59
C ALA A 172 6.80 -0.50 -2.54
N SER A 173 7.81 -0.19 -1.73
CA SER A 173 8.40 1.13 -1.64
C SER A 173 9.65 1.23 -2.50
N PHE A 174 9.76 2.34 -3.26
CA PHE A 174 10.82 2.59 -4.21
C PHE A 174 11.56 3.89 -3.88
N ALA A 175 12.86 3.91 -4.20
CA ALA A 175 13.66 5.12 -4.17
C ALA A 175 13.40 5.97 -5.42
N VAL A 176 13.32 7.28 -5.26
CA VAL A 176 13.25 8.25 -6.34
C VAL A 176 14.63 8.91 -6.49
N GLY A 177 15.42 8.44 -7.46
CA GLY A 177 16.81 8.89 -7.63
C GLY A 177 17.70 8.50 -6.45
N ASN A 178 18.41 9.48 -5.87
CA ASN A 178 19.39 9.26 -4.80
C ASN A 178 18.76 9.54 -3.44
N ILE A 179 18.45 8.49 -2.68
CA ILE A 179 17.87 8.61 -1.33
C ILE A 179 18.95 8.57 -0.23
N SER A 180 18.60 9.03 0.97
CA SER A 180 19.47 8.94 2.13
C SER A 180 19.65 7.48 2.59
N GLN A 181 20.76 7.20 3.31
CA GLN A 181 20.98 5.89 3.93
C GLN A 181 19.86 5.55 4.92
N GLN A 182 19.31 6.55 5.63
CA GLN A 182 18.21 6.35 6.56
C GLN A 182 16.95 5.87 5.84
N ASP A 183 16.63 6.42 4.67
CA ASP A 183 15.50 6.00 3.85
C ASP A 183 15.71 4.60 3.25
N ALA A 184 16.94 4.33 2.78
CA ALA A 184 17.28 3.00 2.31
C ALA A 184 17.15 1.94 3.42
N ASP A 185 17.56 2.25 4.64
CA ASP A 185 17.38 1.38 5.80
C ASP A 185 15.90 1.21 6.17
N LEU A 186 15.09 2.27 6.09
CA LEU A 186 13.65 2.19 6.32
C LEU A 186 12.99 1.24 5.31
N ILE A 187 13.26 1.41 4.02
CA ILE A 187 12.72 0.53 2.95
C ILE A 187 13.11 -0.92 3.22
N ARG A 188 14.41 -1.20 3.43
CA ARG A 188 14.92 -2.55 3.68
C ARG A 188 14.28 -3.19 4.92
N VAL A 189 14.24 -2.48 6.05
CA VAL A 189 13.69 -3.02 7.30
C VAL A 189 12.18 -3.24 7.19
N THR A 190 11.46 -2.43 6.42
CA THR A 190 10.03 -2.62 6.18
C THR A 190 9.77 -3.89 5.40
N GLU A 191 10.55 -4.14 4.35
CA GLU A 191 10.47 -5.38 3.58
C GLU A 191 10.81 -6.60 4.45
N GLU A 192 11.87 -6.51 5.27
CA GLU A 192 12.22 -7.54 6.25
C GLU A 192 11.05 -7.80 7.23
N CYS A 193 10.38 -6.76 7.73
CA CYS A 193 9.21 -6.89 8.61
C CYS A 193 8.10 -7.72 7.95
N MET A 194 7.78 -7.46 6.68
CA MET A 194 6.79 -8.23 5.93
C MET A 194 7.18 -9.72 5.87
N TRP A 195 8.41 -10.01 5.47
CA TRP A 195 8.90 -11.38 5.34
C TRP A 195 8.93 -12.14 6.68
N TYR A 196 9.36 -11.50 7.79
CA TYR A 196 9.28 -12.12 9.12
C TYR A 196 7.84 -12.43 9.54
N GLY A 197 6.88 -11.59 9.15
CA GLY A 197 5.46 -11.90 9.30
C GLY A 197 5.05 -13.14 8.49
N ILE A 198 5.43 -13.20 7.21
CA ILE A 198 5.14 -14.32 6.30
C ILE A 198 5.72 -15.65 6.82
N GLU A 199 6.93 -15.65 7.37
CA GLU A 199 7.58 -16.85 7.93
C GLU A 199 6.81 -17.50 9.07
N THR A 200 5.94 -16.75 9.77
CA THR A 200 5.11 -17.32 10.85
C THR A 200 3.89 -18.06 10.34
N VAL A 201 3.53 -17.89 9.06
CA VAL A 201 2.28 -18.40 8.49
C VAL A 201 2.36 -19.89 8.24
N LYS A 202 1.54 -20.65 8.95
CA LYS A 202 1.30 -22.08 8.74
C LYS A 202 0.00 -22.53 9.43
N PRO A 203 -0.60 -23.65 9.04
CA PRO A 203 -1.80 -24.15 9.70
C PRO A 203 -1.60 -24.34 11.19
N GLY A 204 -2.62 -24.00 11.99
CA GLY A 204 -2.60 -24.14 13.44
C GLY A 204 -1.95 -23.00 14.21
N VAL A 205 -1.29 -22.06 13.56
CA VAL A 205 -0.73 -20.87 14.19
C VAL A 205 -1.80 -19.79 14.34
N ALA A 206 -1.76 -19.05 15.44
CA ALA A 206 -2.63 -17.90 15.66
C ALA A 206 -2.16 -16.70 14.79
N ILE A 207 -3.10 -16.00 14.15
CA ILE A 207 -2.80 -14.91 13.21
C ILE A 207 -2.02 -13.74 13.84
N ASN A 208 -2.13 -13.54 15.17
CA ASN A 208 -1.40 -12.50 15.88
C ASN A 208 0.11 -12.76 15.99
N GLU A 209 0.60 -13.94 15.66
CA GLU A 209 2.05 -14.22 15.61
C GLU A 209 2.68 -13.47 14.41
N ILE A 210 1.94 -13.19 13.35
CA ILE A 210 2.36 -12.33 12.25
C ILE A 210 2.74 -10.94 12.79
N GLY A 211 1.81 -10.29 13.49
CA GLY A 211 2.06 -8.97 14.08
C GLY A 211 3.12 -8.98 15.17
N ARG A 212 3.27 -10.09 15.92
CA ARG A 212 4.35 -10.27 16.89
C ARG A 212 5.72 -10.21 16.23
N ALA A 213 5.91 -10.96 15.14
CA ALA A 213 7.18 -11.02 14.42
C ALA A 213 7.56 -9.65 13.81
N ILE A 214 6.60 -9.00 13.15
CA ILE A 214 6.76 -7.67 12.56
C ILE A 214 7.14 -6.65 13.63
N GLU A 215 6.38 -6.56 14.72
CA GLU A 215 6.60 -5.56 15.78
C GLU A 215 7.94 -5.75 16.49
N ILE A 216 8.38 -6.97 16.72
CA ILE A 216 9.70 -7.28 17.30
C ILE A 216 10.81 -6.74 16.38
N HIS A 217 10.74 -7.01 15.07
CA HIS A 217 11.77 -6.58 14.14
C HIS A 217 11.79 -5.05 13.99
N ALA A 218 10.65 -4.40 13.79
CA ALA A 218 10.56 -2.96 13.72
C ALA A 218 11.13 -2.26 14.97
N LYS A 219 10.79 -2.74 16.17
CA LYS A 219 11.31 -2.21 17.45
C LYS A 219 12.82 -2.36 17.60
N LYS A 220 13.43 -3.43 17.09
CA LYS A 220 14.88 -3.61 17.07
C LYS A 220 15.60 -2.48 16.35
N HIS A 221 14.95 -1.93 15.32
CA HIS A 221 15.44 -0.79 14.52
C HIS A 221 14.91 0.57 15.04
N LYS A 222 14.14 0.59 16.14
CA LYS A 222 13.50 1.79 16.73
C LYS A 222 12.45 2.41 15.80
N TYR A 223 11.86 1.64 14.91
CA TYR A 223 10.81 2.05 14.01
C TYR A 223 9.43 1.80 14.61
N GLY A 224 8.43 2.56 14.17
CA GLY A 224 7.04 2.41 14.55
C GLY A 224 6.28 1.52 13.57
N VAL A 225 5.27 0.81 14.10
CA VAL A 225 4.33 0.03 13.28
C VAL A 225 2.98 0.71 13.32
N VAL A 226 2.47 1.14 12.17
CA VAL A 226 1.14 1.76 12.04
C VAL A 226 0.06 0.75 12.45
N ARG A 227 -0.98 1.21 13.17
CA ARG A 227 -1.99 0.33 13.76
C ARG A 227 -3.39 0.50 13.19
N ALA A 228 -3.62 1.60 12.46
CA ALA A 228 -4.95 1.93 11.95
C ALA A 228 -5.29 1.20 10.65
N PHE A 229 -4.27 0.79 9.90
CA PHE A 229 -4.39 0.05 8.66
C PHE A 229 -3.79 -1.33 8.84
N ILE A 230 -4.44 -2.33 8.28
CA ILE A 230 -4.16 -3.75 8.56
C ILE A 230 -4.28 -4.57 7.28
N GLY A 231 -3.60 -5.70 7.24
CA GLY A 231 -3.81 -6.69 6.20
C GLY A 231 -5.21 -7.31 6.30
N HIS A 232 -5.70 -7.82 5.21
CA HIS A 232 -7.07 -8.28 5.05
C HIS A 232 -7.17 -9.60 4.30
N GLY A 233 -8.27 -10.30 4.50
CA GLY A 233 -8.61 -11.41 3.63
C GLY A 233 -8.93 -10.91 2.22
N ILE A 234 -8.59 -11.69 1.20
CA ILE A 234 -8.73 -11.34 -0.21
C ILE A 234 -9.12 -12.58 -1.04
N GLY A 235 -9.81 -12.36 -2.15
CA GLY A 235 -10.23 -13.44 -3.04
C GLY A 235 -11.07 -12.90 -4.19
N GLU A 236 -12.35 -13.33 -4.26
CA GLU A 236 -13.35 -12.80 -5.19
C GLU A 236 -13.84 -11.41 -4.75
N ASN A 237 -13.74 -11.10 -3.44
CA ASN A 237 -13.86 -9.76 -2.88
C ASN A 237 -12.48 -9.17 -2.64
N PHE A 238 -12.34 -7.86 -2.84
CA PHE A 238 -11.10 -7.14 -2.60
C PHE A 238 -10.70 -7.24 -1.11
N HIS A 239 -11.65 -6.99 -0.20
CA HIS A 239 -11.45 -7.14 1.24
C HIS A 239 -12.47 -8.09 1.82
N THR A 240 -12.01 -9.04 2.64
CA THR A 240 -12.88 -9.94 3.40
C THR A 240 -12.66 -9.76 4.92
N ASP A 241 -13.29 -10.60 5.75
CA ASP A 241 -13.35 -10.43 7.20
C ASP A 241 -12.10 -10.93 7.98
N ILE A 242 -11.06 -11.42 7.29
CA ILE A 242 -9.79 -11.74 7.95
C ILE A 242 -9.06 -10.43 8.25
N GLN A 243 -8.61 -10.24 9.49
CA GLN A 243 -7.86 -9.04 9.91
C GLN A 243 -6.45 -9.45 10.34
N VAL A 244 -5.45 -8.98 9.59
CA VAL A 244 -4.03 -9.23 9.84
C VAL A 244 -3.40 -7.99 10.46
N LEU A 245 -3.31 -7.96 11.78
CA LEU A 245 -2.63 -6.87 12.49
C LEU A 245 -1.12 -7.00 12.32
N HIS A 246 -0.44 -5.88 12.04
CA HIS A 246 1.02 -5.83 11.91
C HIS A 246 1.74 -5.57 13.24
N TYR A 247 0.99 -5.54 14.34
CA TYR A 247 1.46 -5.45 15.73
C TYR A 247 0.81 -6.55 16.57
N TYR A 248 1.39 -6.86 17.69
CA TYR A 248 0.84 -7.91 18.55
C TYR A 248 -0.41 -7.44 19.31
N ASP A 249 -1.53 -8.13 19.12
CA ASP A 249 -2.73 -8.02 19.94
C ASP A 249 -3.13 -9.42 20.45
N PRO A 250 -3.11 -9.68 21.76
CA PRO A 250 -3.46 -10.98 22.33
C PRO A 250 -4.93 -11.38 22.08
N ARG A 251 -5.78 -10.45 21.66
CA ARG A 251 -7.19 -10.72 21.34
C ARG A 251 -7.42 -11.23 19.93
N ASN A 252 -6.49 -10.98 19.00
CA ASN A 252 -6.59 -11.46 17.61
C ASN A 252 -6.04 -12.88 17.50
N THR A 253 -6.86 -13.86 17.87
CA THR A 253 -6.46 -15.27 18.05
C THR A 253 -7.01 -16.20 16.97
N MET A 254 -7.43 -15.69 15.82
CA MET A 254 -7.87 -16.54 14.72
C MET A 254 -6.78 -17.56 14.37
N ILE A 255 -7.16 -18.83 14.28
CA ILE A 255 -6.24 -19.91 13.90
C ILE A 255 -6.21 -20.03 12.39
N LEU A 256 -5.02 -19.95 11.82
CA LEU A 256 -4.78 -20.12 10.39
C LEU A 256 -5.09 -21.56 9.96
N ARG A 257 -5.74 -21.70 8.82
CA ARG A 257 -6.10 -22.98 8.22
C ARG A 257 -5.72 -23.01 6.75
N GLU A 258 -5.36 -24.16 6.24
CA GLU A 258 -5.10 -24.39 4.83
C GLU A 258 -6.21 -23.81 3.94
N GLY A 259 -5.84 -23.15 2.84
CA GLY A 259 -6.72 -22.49 1.91
C GLY A 259 -7.16 -21.08 2.30
N MET A 260 -6.82 -20.57 3.50
CA MET A 260 -7.05 -19.16 3.83
C MET A 260 -6.15 -18.27 2.99
N THR A 261 -6.72 -17.17 2.45
CA THR A 261 -6.00 -16.16 1.66
C THR A 261 -6.13 -14.79 2.29
N PHE A 262 -5.03 -14.07 2.39
CA PHE A 262 -4.96 -12.73 3.00
C PHE A 262 -3.69 -11.99 2.58
N THR A 263 -3.63 -10.70 2.92
CA THR A 263 -2.45 -9.85 2.73
C THR A 263 -1.63 -9.71 4.02
N ILE A 264 -0.33 -9.50 3.88
CA ILE A 264 0.55 -8.99 4.94
C ILE A 264 1.23 -7.76 4.36
N GLU A 265 0.99 -6.59 4.98
CA GLU A 265 1.29 -5.27 4.41
C GLU A 265 1.77 -4.25 5.46
N PRO A 266 2.81 -4.54 6.25
CA PRO A 266 3.23 -3.65 7.34
C PRO A 266 3.65 -2.27 6.84
N MET A 267 3.07 -1.24 7.45
CA MET A 267 3.46 0.15 7.29
C MET A 267 4.36 0.56 8.45
N ILE A 268 5.61 0.90 8.15
CA ILE A 268 6.67 1.16 9.13
C ILE A 268 7.09 2.62 9.06
N THR A 269 7.16 3.31 10.21
CA THR A 269 7.53 4.71 10.32
C THR A 269 8.95 4.89 10.87
N ALA A 270 9.69 5.86 10.36
CA ALA A 270 11.09 6.09 10.71
C ALA A 270 11.31 6.61 12.14
N SER A 271 10.30 7.24 12.76
CA SER A 271 10.44 7.88 14.08
C SER A 271 10.00 7.03 15.26
N GLY A 272 9.39 5.88 15.03
CA GLY A 272 8.73 5.10 16.06
C GLY A 272 7.30 5.56 16.42
N GLU A 273 6.84 6.70 15.90
CA GLU A 273 5.45 7.15 16.01
C GLU A 273 4.55 6.31 15.07
N TRP A 274 3.46 5.79 15.58
CA TRP A 274 2.55 4.92 14.83
C TRP A 274 1.20 5.59 14.49
N ARG A 275 0.94 6.79 15.05
CA ARG A 275 -0.32 7.52 14.84
C ARG A 275 -0.34 8.20 13.48
N HIS A 276 -1.52 8.35 12.95
CA HIS A 276 -1.76 8.96 11.64
C HIS A 276 -2.72 10.15 11.74
N LYS A 277 -2.85 10.86 10.64
CA LYS A 277 -3.88 11.85 10.34
C LYS A 277 -4.43 11.54 8.96
N MET A 278 -5.73 11.74 8.79
CA MET A 278 -6.36 11.67 7.47
C MET A 278 -6.37 13.06 6.82
N TRP A 279 -6.21 13.10 5.50
CA TRP A 279 -6.51 14.30 4.73
C TRP A 279 -8.02 14.47 4.54
N ASP A 280 -8.44 15.67 4.06
CA ASP A 280 -9.84 16.00 3.79
C ASP A 280 -10.39 15.27 2.52
N ASP A 281 -9.60 14.42 1.88
CA ASP A 281 -9.97 13.57 0.75
C ASP A 281 -10.56 12.21 1.17
N ASP A 282 -10.65 11.96 2.47
CA ASP A 282 -11.15 10.73 3.12
C ASP A 282 -10.30 9.46 2.87
N TRP A 283 -9.18 9.57 2.12
CA TRP A 283 -8.34 8.44 1.73
C TRP A 283 -6.90 8.55 2.22
N THR A 284 -6.24 9.66 1.96
CA THR A 284 -4.81 9.80 2.19
C THR A 284 -4.48 9.86 3.68
N ALA A 285 -3.76 8.85 4.16
CA ALA A 285 -3.26 8.79 5.52
C ALA A 285 -1.80 9.27 5.59
N VAL A 286 -1.48 10.14 6.54
CA VAL A 286 -0.11 10.66 6.75
C VAL A 286 0.35 10.42 8.18
N THR A 287 1.67 10.30 8.41
CA THR A 287 2.23 10.20 9.76
C THR A 287 1.91 11.46 10.57
N SER A 288 1.60 11.29 11.85
CA SER A 288 1.18 12.42 12.70
C SER A 288 2.30 13.43 12.93
N ASP A 289 3.55 12.98 12.91
CA ASP A 289 4.76 13.79 13.16
C ASP A 289 5.51 14.20 11.88
N GLY A 290 5.10 13.69 10.70
CA GLY A 290 5.75 13.98 9.42
C GLY A 290 7.00 13.14 9.16
N SER A 291 7.22 12.09 9.93
CA SER A 291 8.29 11.13 9.65
C SER A 291 7.97 10.32 8.39
N ARG A 292 9.01 9.95 7.65
CA ARG A 292 8.86 9.09 6.48
C ARG A 292 8.36 7.70 6.87
N THR A 293 7.66 7.07 5.95
CA THR A 293 7.10 5.72 6.11
C THR A 293 7.33 4.90 4.85
N ALA A 294 7.43 3.59 5.01
CA ALA A 294 7.50 2.63 3.91
C ALA A 294 6.50 1.51 4.15
N GLN A 295 6.07 0.86 3.09
CA GLN A 295 5.18 -0.29 3.11
C GLN A 295 5.65 -1.32 2.07
N PHE A 296 5.44 -2.60 2.37
CA PHE A 296 5.55 -3.72 1.44
C PHE A 296 4.41 -4.66 1.69
N GLU A 297 3.93 -5.30 0.63
CA GLU A 297 2.80 -6.20 0.70
C GLU A 297 2.92 -7.39 -0.23
N HIS A 298 2.42 -8.51 0.27
CA HIS A 298 2.12 -9.66 -0.55
C HIS A 298 0.75 -10.26 -0.22
N THR A 299 0.09 -10.78 -1.24
CA THR A 299 -1.05 -11.72 -1.12
C THR A 299 -0.51 -13.14 -0.99
N MET A 300 -1.07 -13.92 -0.07
CA MET A 300 -0.65 -15.28 0.18
C MET A 300 -1.81 -16.24 0.42
N VAL A 301 -1.50 -17.53 0.33
CA VAL A 301 -2.39 -18.63 0.75
C VAL A 301 -1.68 -19.52 1.76
N VAL A 302 -2.39 -19.93 2.81
CA VAL A 302 -1.91 -20.94 3.75
C VAL A 302 -1.95 -22.31 3.09
N THR A 303 -0.81 -23.00 3.04
CA THR A 303 -0.69 -24.37 2.50
C THR A 303 -0.81 -25.43 3.59
N ALA A 304 -0.72 -26.69 3.26
CA ALA A 304 -0.81 -27.79 4.22
C ALA A 304 0.29 -27.75 5.29
N ASP A 305 1.45 -27.19 4.97
CA ASP A 305 2.66 -27.20 5.81
C ASP A 305 3.32 -25.81 6.01
N GLY A 306 2.76 -24.76 5.38
CA GLY A 306 3.33 -23.40 5.44
C GLY A 306 2.49 -22.37 4.72
N VAL A 307 3.15 -21.61 3.84
CA VAL A 307 2.58 -20.49 3.07
C VAL A 307 3.10 -20.49 1.65
N ASP A 308 2.24 -20.09 0.72
CA ASP A 308 2.64 -19.78 -0.65
C ASP A 308 2.29 -18.32 -0.97
N VAL A 309 3.27 -17.57 -1.46
CA VAL A 309 3.14 -16.13 -1.71
C VAL A 309 2.78 -15.89 -3.18
N LEU A 310 1.49 -15.64 -3.42
CA LEU A 310 0.90 -15.59 -4.77
C LEU A 310 1.44 -14.42 -5.62
N THR A 311 1.87 -13.34 -4.97
CA THR A 311 2.41 -12.13 -5.63
C THR A 311 3.93 -12.04 -5.65
N ALA A 312 4.65 -12.98 -5.03
CA ALA A 312 6.12 -12.98 -5.06
C ALA A 312 6.70 -13.76 -6.26
N GLY A 313 5.91 -14.69 -6.82
CA GLY A 313 6.30 -15.58 -7.91
C GLY A 313 7.09 -16.82 -7.42
N PRO A 314 7.34 -17.79 -8.32
CA PRO A 314 7.98 -19.03 -7.95
C PRO A 314 9.39 -18.80 -7.36
N GLY A 315 9.65 -19.36 -6.18
CA GLY A 315 10.97 -19.33 -5.54
C GLY A 315 11.27 -18.03 -4.78
N ALA A 316 10.29 -17.19 -4.50
CA ALA A 316 10.45 -16.08 -3.56
C ALA A 316 10.87 -16.62 -2.19
N VAL A 317 11.96 -16.11 -1.67
CA VAL A 317 12.55 -16.51 -0.40
C VAL A 317 12.53 -15.36 0.58
N SER A 318 12.26 -15.71 1.83
CA SER A 318 12.38 -14.84 2.97
C SER A 318 13.76 -14.20 3.12
N PRO A 319 13.87 -13.01 3.73
CA PRO A 319 15.14 -12.35 4.04
C PRO A 319 16.05 -13.11 5.01
N SER A 320 15.58 -14.17 5.65
CA SER A 320 16.46 -15.11 6.37
C SER A 320 17.41 -15.87 5.44
N ALA A 321 17.04 -16.02 4.17
CA ALA A 321 18.00 -16.34 3.13
C ALA A 321 18.69 -15.02 2.72
N PRO A 322 20.03 -14.94 2.76
CA PRO A 322 20.73 -13.73 2.33
C PRO A 322 20.22 -13.36 0.96
N TRP A 323 19.68 -12.13 0.84
CA TRP A 323 19.17 -11.58 -0.42
C TRP A 323 20.13 -11.99 -1.54
N SER A 324 19.65 -12.82 -2.44
CA SER A 324 20.36 -13.06 -3.69
C SER A 324 20.30 -11.76 -4.48
N ARG A 325 21.36 -10.99 -4.33
CA ARG A 325 21.59 -9.73 -5.04
C ARG A 325 21.74 -9.97 -6.54
#